data_d8d69ac06f786d23a29efec6d3d67aff
#
_entry.id   d8d69ac06f786d23a29efec6d3d67aff
#
_cell.length_a   1.000
_cell.length_b   1.000
_cell.length_c   1.000
_cell.angle_alpha   90.00
_cell.angle_beta   90.00
_cell.angle_gamma   90.00
#
_symmetry.space_group_name_H-M   'P 1'
#
loop_
_entity.id
_entity.type
_entity.pdbx_description
1 polymer ?
#
loop_
_entity_poly.entity_id
_entity_poly.type
_entity_poly.pdbx_seq_one_letter_code
_entity_poly.pdbx_strand_id
1 'polypeptide(L)'
;LLLCTIFSAQSMKELQSKALDTMETDEREAYDEQIKQQVDNVISLCQTIYDQYQAGVYTEAEARKLAADEIRQLRYGDSGYFWVDQYDGTNVVLLGSATEGTNRMETKDANGYQMVKEIIRMGQEPDGGYVEYVFPKEGETESSPKRSYSKAFEPCQWVIGTGNYTDYI
;
A
#
# COMPACT_ATOMS: atom_id res chain seq x y z
N LEU A 1 39.08 36.54 11.50
CA LEU A 1 39.31 35.08 11.55
C LEU A 1 38.14 34.34 12.22
N LEU A 2 37.64 34.78 13.37
CA LEU A 2 36.54 34.13 14.09
C LEU A 2 35.21 34.17 13.33
N LEU A 3 34.92 35.29 12.66
CA LEU A 3 33.69 35.43 11.86
C LEU A 3 33.65 34.48 10.65
N CYS A 4 34.78 34.30 9.97
CA CYS A 4 34.90 33.37 8.84
C CYS A 4 34.72 31.93 9.25
N THR A 5 35.19 31.53 10.43
CA THR A 5 35.02 30.16 10.92
C THR A 5 33.57 29.85 11.33
N ILE A 6 32.88 30.84 11.93
CA ILE A 6 31.47 30.67 12.32
C ILE A 6 30.58 30.58 11.06
N PHE A 7 30.82 31.41 10.07
CA PHE A 7 30.08 31.39 8.80
C PHE A 7 30.30 30.07 8.05
N SER A 8 31.54 29.55 8.02
CA SER A 8 31.88 28.25 7.43
C SER A 8 31.20 27.08 8.13
N ALA A 9 31.15 27.10 9.48
CA ALA A 9 30.47 26.05 10.26
C ALA A 9 28.95 26.07 10.05
N GLN A 10 28.34 27.25 9.93
CA GLN A 10 26.91 27.39 9.68
C GLN A 10 26.55 26.94 8.27
N SER A 11 27.35 27.30 7.24
CA SER A 11 27.19 26.81 5.87
C SER A 11 27.32 25.30 5.78
N MET A 12 28.25 24.69 6.55
CA MET A 12 28.42 23.24 6.59
C MET A 12 27.21 22.55 7.20
N LYS A 13 26.62 23.10 8.27
CA LYS A 13 25.39 22.58 8.88
C LYS A 13 24.21 22.65 7.93
N GLU A 14 24.08 23.76 7.20
CA GLU A 14 23.01 23.92 6.19
C GLU A 14 23.16 22.91 5.06
N LEU A 15 24.39 22.67 4.58
CA LEU A 15 24.67 21.65 3.56
C LEU A 15 24.36 20.23 4.06
N GLN A 16 24.73 19.93 5.30
CA GLN A 16 24.42 18.62 5.91
C GLN A 16 22.93 18.42 6.09
N SER A 17 22.21 19.47 6.54
CA SER A 17 20.73 19.41 6.67
C SER A 17 20.06 19.18 5.33
N LYS A 18 20.46 19.88 4.27
CA LYS A 18 19.95 19.70 2.91
C LYS A 18 20.26 18.30 2.37
N ALA A 19 21.46 17.78 2.63
CA ALA A 19 21.85 16.46 2.20
C ALA A 19 20.99 15.38 2.87
N LEU A 20 20.71 15.51 4.18
CA LEU A 20 19.83 14.61 4.91
C LEU A 20 18.39 14.68 4.40
N ASP A 21 17.84 15.87 4.19
CA ASP A 21 16.50 16.07 3.66
C ASP A 21 16.35 15.44 2.27
N THR A 22 17.37 15.60 1.41
CA THR A 22 17.39 14.99 0.08
C THR A 22 17.43 13.46 0.17
N MET A 23 18.26 12.90 1.04
CA MET A 23 18.34 11.45 1.25
C MET A 23 17.02 10.88 1.75
N GLU A 24 16.37 11.51 2.71
CA GLU A 24 15.05 11.09 3.22
C GLU A 24 13.98 11.15 2.13
N THR A 25 13.98 12.22 1.31
CA THR A 25 13.06 12.35 0.18
C THR A 25 13.28 11.26 -0.86
N ASP A 26 14.54 10.98 -1.22
CA ASP A 26 14.90 9.94 -2.18
C ASP A 26 14.50 8.56 -1.67
N GLU A 27 14.68 8.28 -0.38
CA GLU A 27 14.24 7.02 0.24
C GLU A 27 12.72 6.86 0.18
N ARG A 28 11.96 7.90 0.50
CA ARG A 28 10.50 7.89 0.42
C ARG A 28 10.01 7.66 -1.00
N GLU A 29 10.60 8.32 -1.97
CA GLU A 29 10.27 8.13 -3.39
C GLU A 29 10.58 6.71 -3.85
N ALA A 30 11.68 6.12 -3.40
CA ALA A 30 12.03 4.75 -3.68
C ALA A 30 11.03 3.75 -3.07
N TYR A 31 10.58 3.98 -1.84
CA TYR A 31 9.55 3.18 -1.19
C TYR A 31 8.20 3.31 -1.90
N ASP A 32 7.82 4.52 -2.29
CA ASP A 32 6.58 4.77 -3.03
C ASP A 32 6.57 4.02 -4.36
N GLU A 33 7.68 4.07 -5.10
CA GLU A 33 7.83 3.35 -6.36
C GLU A 33 7.79 1.83 -6.15
N GLN A 34 8.42 1.33 -5.10
CA GLN A 34 8.41 -0.09 -4.77
C GLN A 34 6.99 -0.60 -4.52
N ILE A 35 6.20 0.06 -3.67
CA ILE A 35 4.84 -0.39 -3.37
C ILE A 35 3.91 -0.27 -4.57
N LYS A 36 4.10 0.74 -5.41
CA LYS A 36 3.37 0.88 -6.66
C LYS A 36 3.68 -0.28 -7.61
N GLN A 37 4.94 -0.61 -7.81
CA GLN A 37 5.35 -1.73 -8.65
C GLN A 37 4.79 -3.06 -8.14
N GLN A 38 4.78 -3.27 -6.83
CA GLN A 38 4.22 -4.48 -6.23
C GLN A 38 2.72 -4.61 -6.53
N VAL A 39 1.95 -3.54 -6.39
CA VAL A 39 0.52 -3.54 -6.73
C VAL A 39 0.31 -3.76 -8.23
N ASP A 40 1.08 -3.12 -9.08
CA ASP A 40 1.00 -3.31 -10.53
C ASP A 40 1.26 -4.77 -10.94
N ASN A 41 2.19 -5.44 -10.27
CA ASN A 41 2.44 -6.87 -10.49
C ASN A 41 1.23 -7.73 -10.09
N VAL A 42 0.59 -7.43 -8.99
CA VAL A 42 -0.61 -8.15 -8.54
C VAL A 42 -1.77 -7.92 -9.52
N ILE A 43 -1.95 -6.70 -10.00
CA ILE A 43 -2.96 -6.38 -11.02
C ILE A 43 -2.69 -7.18 -12.30
N SER A 44 -1.43 -7.30 -12.70
CA SER A 44 -1.03 -8.11 -13.87
C SER A 44 -1.38 -9.60 -13.67
N LEU A 45 -1.18 -10.13 -12.47
CA LEU A 45 -1.60 -11.48 -12.11
C LEU A 45 -3.13 -11.64 -12.23
N CYS A 46 -3.88 -10.71 -11.69
CA CYS A 46 -5.34 -10.69 -11.80
C CYS A 46 -5.80 -10.66 -13.26
N GLN A 47 -5.15 -9.85 -14.08
CA GLN A 47 -5.46 -9.76 -15.52
C GLN A 47 -5.23 -11.09 -16.23
N THR A 48 -4.13 -11.78 -15.92
CA THR A 48 -3.83 -13.10 -16.46
C THR A 48 -4.93 -14.11 -16.11
N ILE A 49 -5.35 -14.15 -14.87
CA ILE A 49 -6.42 -15.06 -14.40
C ILE A 49 -7.76 -14.69 -15.04
N TYR A 50 -8.05 -13.40 -15.16
CA TYR A 50 -9.28 -12.92 -15.79
C TYR A 50 -9.31 -13.27 -17.30
N ASP A 51 -8.19 -13.15 -18.00
CA ASP A 51 -8.08 -13.56 -19.40
C ASP A 51 -8.35 -15.06 -19.56
N GLN A 52 -7.89 -15.88 -18.64
CA GLN A 52 -8.18 -17.32 -18.61
C GLN A 52 -9.66 -17.60 -18.37
N TYR A 53 -10.31 -16.84 -17.49
CA TYR A 53 -11.77 -16.91 -17.34
C TYR A 53 -12.48 -16.57 -18.67
N GLN A 54 -12.08 -15.51 -19.34
CA GLN A 54 -12.68 -15.13 -20.63
C GLN A 54 -12.44 -16.18 -21.71
N ALA A 55 -11.32 -16.90 -21.64
CA ALA A 55 -11.00 -18.02 -22.54
C ALA A 55 -11.70 -19.32 -22.17
N GLY A 56 -12.52 -19.34 -21.12
CA GLY A 56 -13.28 -20.50 -20.68
C GLY A 56 -12.53 -21.51 -19.81
N VAL A 57 -11.31 -21.16 -19.32
CA VAL A 57 -10.50 -22.04 -18.46
C VAL A 57 -11.12 -22.17 -17.08
N TYR A 58 -11.71 -21.09 -16.57
CA TYR A 58 -12.35 -21.00 -15.27
C TYR A 58 -13.75 -20.41 -15.41
N THR A 59 -14.62 -20.69 -14.44
CA THR A 59 -15.82 -19.87 -14.21
C THR A 59 -15.39 -18.54 -13.57
N GLU A 60 -16.26 -17.53 -13.58
CA GLU A 60 -15.97 -16.25 -12.90
C GLU A 60 -15.69 -16.45 -11.42
N ALA A 61 -16.50 -17.28 -10.74
CA ALA A 61 -16.31 -17.57 -9.32
C ALA A 61 -14.98 -18.27 -9.04
N GLU A 62 -14.60 -19.22 -9.88
CA GLU A 62 -13.31 -19.91 -9.78
C GLU A 62 -12.13 -18.95 -9.99
N ALA A 63 -12.23 -18.07 -10.98
CA ALA A 63 -11.19 -17.08 -11.27
C ALA A 63 -11.01 -16.09 -10.09
N ARG A 64 -12.13 -15.59 -9.53
CA ARG A 64 -12.09 -14.68 -8.37
C ARG A 64 -11.48 -15.36 -7.15
N LYS A 65 -11.87 -16.61 -6.89
CA LYS A 65 -11.32 -17.40 -5.79
C LYS A 65 -9.83 -17.65 -5.96
N LEU A 66 -9.41 -18.06 -7.16
CA LEU A 66 -8.00 -18.31 -7.46
C LEU A 66 -7.17 -17.03 -7.25
N ALA A 67 -7.61 -15.90 -7.81
CA ALA A 67 -6.91 -14.63 -7.65
C ALA A 67 -6.80 -14.23 -6.18
N ALA A 68 -7.89 -14.31 -5.42
CA ALA A 68 -7.88 -13.98 -3.99
C ALA A 68 -6.94 -14.89 -3.19
N ASP A 69 -6.99 -16.20 -3.45
CA ASP A 69 -6.13 -17.18 -2.76
C ASP A 69 -4.65 -16.93 -3.04
N GLU A 70 -4.31 -16.63 -4.29
CA GLU A 70 -2.93 -16.29 -4.68
C GLU A 70 -2.45 -14.98 -4.02
N ILE A 71 -3.26 -13.94 -4.07
CA ILE A 71 -2.92 -12.64 -3.46
C ILE A 71 -2.69 -12.80 -1.95
N ARG A 72 -3.50 -13.61 -1.29
CA ARG A 72 -3.40 -13.86 0.17
C ARG A 72 -2.05 -14.42 0.56
N GLN A 73 -1.40 -15.18 -0.32
CA GLN A 73 -0.13 -15.82 -0.06
C GLN A 73 1.09 -14.98 -0.47
N LEU A 74 0.89 -13.97 -1.33
CA LEU A 74 2.00 -13.16 -1.84
C LEU A 74 2.65 -12.36 -0.70
N ARG A 75 3.98 -12.36 -0.71
CA ARG A 75 4.81 -11.59 0.20
C ARG A 75 5.96 -10.98 -0.56
N TYR A 76 6.48 -9.87 -0.08
CA TYR A 76 7.71 -9.26 -0.58
C TYR A 76 8.48 -8.62 0.58
N GLY A 77 9.80 -8.48 0.42
CA GLY A 77 10.66 -7.96 1.49
C GLY A 77 10.50 -8.76 2.77
N ASP A 78 10.69 -8.12 3.91
CA ASP A 78 10.62 -8.77 5.22
C ASP A 78 9.19 -8.93 5.73
N SER A 79 8.29 -8.00 5.40
CA SER A 79 6.93 -7.97 5.97
C SER A 79 5.86 -7.49 4.99
N GLY A 80 6.17 -7.35 3.70
CA GLY A 80 5.21 -6.90 2.71
C GLY A 80 4.08 -7.90 2.47
N TYR A 81 2.86 -7.42 2.43
CA TYR A 81 1.66 -8.19 2.10
C TYR A 81 0.66 -7.33 1.35
N PHE A 82 -0.39 -7.94 0.81
CA PHE A 82 -1.41 -7.27 0.03
C PHE A 82 -2.78 -7.44 0.67
N TRP A 83 -3.66 -6.46 0.46
CA TRP A 83 -5.07 -6.57 0.78
C TRP A 83 -5.91 -6.29 -0.46
N VAL A 84 -7.14 -6.76 -0.44
CA VAL A 84 -8.13 -6.53 -1.49
C VAL A 84 -9.45 -6.19 -0.85
N ASP A 85 -10.04 -5.09 -1.29
CA ASP A 85 -11.39 -4.67 -0.90
C ASP A 85 -12.25 -4.50 -2.15
N GLN A 86 -13.52 -4.84 -2.06
CA GLN A 86 -14.50 -4.47 -3.07
C GLN A 86 -14.81 -2.97 -2.96
N TYR A 87 -15.34 -2.39 -4.02
CA TYR A 87 -15.73 -0.98 -4.05
C TYR A 87 -16.75 -0.64 -2.95
N ASP A 88 -17.60 -1.59 -2.57
CA ASP A 88 -18.57 -1.42 -1.49
C ASP A 88 -17.99 -1.52 -0.08
N GLY A 89 -16.73 -1.82 0.06
CA GLY A 89 -16.04 -1.96 1.34
C GLY A 89 -15.95 -3.38 1.89
N THR A 90 -16.52 -4.37 1.19
CA THR A 90 -16.35 -5.77 1.59
C THR A 90 -14.90 -6.18 1.40
N ASN A 91 -14.28 -6.65 2.48
CA ASN A 91 -12.88 -7.11 2.44
C ASN A 91 -12.81 -8.52 1.83
N VAL A 92 -11.94 -8.68 0.85
CA VAL A 92 -11.72 -9.96 0.15
C VAL A 92 -10.47 -10.65 0.67
N VAL A 93 -9.38 -9.90 0.84
CA VAL A 93 -8.08 -10.41 1.29
C VAL A 93 -7.51 -9.50 2.36
N LEU A 94 -7.18 -10.06 3.50
CA LEU A 94 -6.42 -9.42 4.56
C LEU A 94 -5.78 -10.49 5.44
N LEU A 95 -4.72 -11.12 4.95
CA LEU A 95 -3.93 -12.15 5.67
C LEU A 95 -4.75 -13.34 6.18
N GLY A 96 -5.89 -13.64 5.58
CA GLY A 96 -6.78 -14.73 6.05
C GLY A 96 -7.45 -14.45 7.39
N SER A 97 -7.49 -13.19 7.81
CA SER A 97 -8.07 -12.77 9.10
C SER A 97 -9.60 -12.84 9.10
N ALA A 98 -10.19 -12.70 10.29
CA ALA A 98 -11.64 -12.67 10.47
C ALA A 98 -12.30 -11.46 9.79
N THR A 99 -11.53 -10.45 9.38
CA THR A 99 -12.02 -9.29 8.63
C THR A 99 -12.48 -9.68 7.23
N GLU A 100 -11.85 -10.69 6.62
CA GLU A 100 -12.22 -11.16 5.28
C GLU A 100 -13.69 -11.60 5.25
N GLY A 101 -14.41 -11.13 4.22
CA GLY A 101 -15.84 -11.37 4.08
C GLY A 101 -16.72 -10.35 4.80
N THR A 102 -16.17 -9.50 5.65
CA THR A 102 -16.92 -8.44 6.34
C THR A 102 -16.81 -7.11 5.59
N ASN A 103 -17.78 -6.21 5.80
CA ASN A 103 -17.68 -4.85 5.28
C ASN A 103 -16.86 -4.00 6.25
N ARG A 104 -15.77 -3.39 5.75
CA ARG A 104 -14.89 -2.54 6.55
C ARG A 104 -14.84 -1.08 6.10
N MET A 105 -15.84 -0.65 5.27
CA MET A 105 -15.88 0.71 4.73
C MET A 105 -15.76 1.79 5.80
N GLU A 106 -16.39 1.60 6.95
CA GLU A 106 -16.42 2.57 8.04
C GLU A 106 -15.26 2.41 9.05
N THR A 107 -14.31 1.52 8.76
CA THR A 107 -13.16 1.30 9.62
C THR A 107 -12.32 2.56 9.74
N LYS A 108 -11.99 2.91 10.98
CA LYS A 108 -11.12 4.03 11.33
C LYS A 108 -9.81 3.50 11.87
N ASP A 109 -8.74 4.25 11.63
CA ASP A 109 -7.48 3.98 12.30
C ASP A 109 -7.52 4.44 13.77
N ALA A 110 -6.41 4.22 14.49
CA ALA A 110 -6.32 4.59 15.90
C ALA A 110 -6.50 6.10 16.16
N ASN A 111 -6.32 6.94 15.14
CA ASN A 111 -6.52 8.39 15.19
C ASN A 111 -7.93 8.83 14.76
N GLY A 112 -8.81 7.88 14.46
CA GLY A 112 -10.18 8.17 14.02
C GLY A 112 -10.31 8.49 12.54
N TYR A 113 -9.26 8.28 11.73
CA TYR A 113 -9.28 8.51 10.30
C TYR A 113 -9.91 7.34 9.56
N GLN A 114 -10.88 7.62 8.68
CA GLN A 114 -11.57 6.60 7.88
C GLN A 114 -10.67 6.12 6.72
N MET A 115 -9.61 5.39 7.07
CA MET A 115 -8.56 5.06 6.12
C MET A 115 -9.02 4.09 5.02
N VAL A 116 -9.93 3.16 5.30
CA VAL A 116 -10.41 2.20 4.30
C VAL A 116 -11.22 2.91 3.21
N LYS A 117 -12.11 3.82 3.62
CA LYS A 117 -12.88 4.65 2.68
C LYS A 117 -11.96 5.42 1.73
N GLU A 118 -10.89 6.00 2.27
CA GLU A 118 -9.92 6.76 1.49
C GLU A 118 -9.08 5.86 0.59
N ILE A 119 -8.66 4.70 1.06
CA ILE A 119 -7.94 3.69 0.27
C ILE A 119 -8.77 3.27 -0.96
N ILE A 120 -10.05 2.98 -0.74
CA ILE A 120 -10.95 2.56 -1.83
C ILE A 120 -11.18 3.70 -2.81
N ARG A 121 -11.35 4.92 -2.32
CA ARG A 121 -11.50 6.11 -3.16
C ARG A 121 -10.27 6.36 -4.02
N MET A 122 -9.10 6.40 -3.41
CA MET A 122 -7.83 6.66 -4.09
C MET A 122 -7.47 5.55 -5.09
N GLY A 123 -7.78 4.31 -4.75
CA GLY A 123 -7.55 3.19 -5.66
C GLY A 123 -8.34 3.28 -6.96
N GLN A 124 -9.47 3.98 -6.98
CA GLN A 124 -10.30 4.17 -8.16
C GLN A 124 -9.87 5.36 -9.03
N GLU A 125 -8.88 6.15 -8.60
CA GLU A 125 -8.27 7.16 -9.46
C GLU A 125 -7.51 6.48 -10.63
N PRO A 126 -7.34 7.15 -11.79
CA PRO A 126 -6.79 6.52 -13.00
C PRO A 126 -5.44 5.82 -12.79
N ASP A 127 -4.57 6.40 -11.96
CA ASP A 127 -3.25 5.85 -11.65
C ASP A 127 -3.16 5.29 -10.23
N GLY A 128 -4.32 5.04 -9.58
CA GLY A 128 -4.34 4.69 -8.17
C GLY A 128 -3.96 5.86 -7.27
N GLY A 129 -3.56 5.58 -6.05
CA GLY A 129 -3.16 6.66 -5.16
C GLY A 129 -2.59 6.18 -3.83
N TYR A 130 -1.93 7.11 -3.16
CA TYR A 130 -1.28 6.89 -1.86
C TYR A 130 -2.16 7.41 -0.72
N VAL A 131 -2.13 6.70 0.40
CA VAL A 131 -2.85 7.09 1.62
C VAL A 131 -1.92 6.87 2.82
N GLU A 132 -1.90 7.84 3.73
CA GLU A 132 -1.15 7.74 4.98
C GLU A 132 -2.10 7.59 6.16
N TYR A 133 -1.80 6.69 7.06
CA TYR A 133 -2.59 6.38 8.25
C TYR A 133 -1.74 5.60 9.25
N VAL A 134 -2.33 5.20 10.36
CA VAL A 134 -1.68 4.30 11.32
C VAL A 134 -2.37 2.94 11.30
N PHE A 135 -1.58 1.88 11.41
CA PHE A 135 -2.09 0.51 11.37
C PHE A 135 -1.14 -0.42 12.12
N PRO A 136 -1.63 -1.47 12.80
CA PRO A 136 -0.75 -2.43 13.44
C PRO A 136 0.07 -3.22 12.44
N LYS A 137 1.36 -3.40 12.73
CA LYS A 137 2.20 -4.36 12.01
C LYS A 137 1.69 -5.77 12.27
N GLU A 138 1.93 -6.69 11.33
CA GLU A 138 1.50 -8.08 11.46
C GLU A 138 1.96 -8.67 12.80
N GLY A 139 1.01 -9.22 13.57
CA GLY A 139 1.27 -9.79 14.88
C GLY A 139 1.36 -8.78 16.03
N GLU A 140 1.27 -7.48 15.76
CA GLU A 140 1.29 -6.43 16.78
C GLU A 140 -0.10 -5.86 17.03
N THR A 141 -0.31 -5.28 18.21
CA THR A 141 -1.58 -4.63 18.58
C THR A 141 -1.50 -3.10 18.52
N GLU A 142 -0.30 -2.55 18.71
CA GLU A 142 -0.07 -1.10 18.62
C GLU A 142 0.03 -0.68 17.15
N SER A 143 -0.59 0.47 16.83
CA SER A 143 -0.54 1.05 15.49
C SER A 143 0.78 1.78 15.26
N SER A 144 1.30 1.67 14.05
CA SER A 144 2.49 2.37 13.56
C SER A 144 2.15 3.16 12.30
N PRO A 145 2.84 4.28 12.02
CA PRO A 145 2.62 5.04 10.81
C PRO A 145 2.87 4.20 9.55
N LYS A 146 1.92 4.26 8.63
CA LYS A 146 1.94 3.48 7.39
C LYS A 146 1.58 4.36 6.20
N ARG A 147 2.27 4.15 5.08
CA ARG A 147 1.92 4.73 3.79
C ARG A 147 1.62 3.62 2.82
N SER A 148 0.46 3.67 2.18
CA SER A 148 0.00 2.65 1.24
C SER A 148 -0.20 3.22 -0.16
N TYR A 149 -0.17 2.32 -1.15
CA TYR A 149 -0.62 2.56 -2.51
C TYR A 149 -1.70 1.56 -2.85
N SER A 150 -2.73 2.03 -3.52
CA SER A 150 -3.87 1.21 -3.91
C SER A 150 -4.26 1.51 -5.35
N LYS A 151 -4.69 0.49 -6.08
CA LYS A 151 -5.18 0.64 -7.44
C LYS A 151 -6.30 -0.36 -7.72
N ALA A 152 -7.28 0.08 -8.49
CA ALA A 152 -8.43 -0.74 -8.85
C ALA A 152 -8.07 -1.76 -9.94
N PHE A 153 -8.63 -2.95 -9.80
CA PHE A 153 -8.80 -3.91 -10.87
C PHE A 153 -10.28 -3.95 -11.24
N GLU A 154 -10.65 -3.18 -12.24
CA GLU A 154 -12.05 -2.96 -12.61
C GLU A 154 -12.85 -4.23 -12.96
N PRO A 155 -12.28 -5.21 -13.68
CA PRO A 155 -13.05 -6.41 -14.04
C PRO A 155 -13.69 -7.13 -12.85
N CYS A 156 -13.05 -7.06 -11.67
CA CYS A 156 -13.59 -7.62 -10.43
C CYS A 156 -14.19 -6.57 -9.49
N GLN A 157 -14.07 -5.28 -9.81
CA GLN A 157 -14.41 -4.17 -8.91
C GLN A 157 -13.67 -4.30 -7.58
N TRP A 158 -12.39 -4.62 -7.66
CA TRP A 158 -11.48 -4.74 -6.54
C TRP A 158 -10.54 -3.55 -6.47
N VAL A 159 -10.20 -3.14 -5.26
CA VAL A 159 -9.08 -2.25 -4.97
C VAL A 159 -8.01 -3.08 -4.28
N ILE A 160 -6.83 -3.12 -4.87
CA ILE A 160 -5.68 -3.89 -4.39
C ILE A 160 -4.67 -2.92 -3.81
N GLY A 161 -4.21 -3.18 -2.61
CA GLY A 161 -3.30 -2.30 -1.90
C GLY A 161 -2.17 -3.03 -1.20
N THR A 162 -1.11 -2.28 -0.96
CA THR A 162 0.01 -2.65 -0.10
C THR A 162 0.62 -1.38 0.50
N GLY A 163 1.46 -1.52 1.51
CA GLY A 163 2.08 -0.35 2.13
C GLY A 163 3.33 -0.67 2.91
N ASN A 164 4.08 0.38 3.22
CA ASN A 164 5.25 0.33 4.07
C ASN A 164 5.02 1.13 5.34
N TYR A 165 5.61 0.67 6.43
CA TYR A 165 5.64 1.43 7.68
C TYR A 165 6.75 2.48 7.60
N THR A 166 6.35 3.74 7.85
CA THR A 166 7.25 4.88 7.65
C THR A 166 8.22 5.11 8.79
N ASP A 167 8.06 4.42 9.91
CA ASP A 167 9.02 4.42 11.02
C ASP A 167 10.31 3.62 10.73
N TYR A 168 10.39 3.00 9.55
CA TYR A 168 11.61 2.35 9.06
C TYR A 168 12.52 3.28 8.24
N ILE A 169 12.11 4.53 8.00
CA ILE A 169 12.82 5.50 7.15
C ILE A 169 13.60 6.49 8.03
#